data_a96a8a20158d9d62febef3fe640b97e9
#
_entry.id   a96a8a20158d9d62febef3fe640b97e9
#
_cell.length_a   1.000
_cell.length_b   1.000
_cell.length_c   1.000
_cell.angle_alpha   90.00
_cell.angle_beta   90.00
_cell.angle_gamma   90.00
#
_symmetry.space_group_name_H-M   'P 1'
#
loop_
_entity.id
_entity.type
_entity.pdbx_description
1 polymer ?
#
loop_
_entity_poly.entity_id
_entity_poly.type
_entity_poly.pdbx_seq_one_letter_code
_entity_poly.pdbx_strand_id
1 'polypeptide(L)'
;EQGVPIGYVIDHPYDEHSREIGWVLLPEYWGRGYASALTDLLIQRAGQERRQLVIECAPQQQATKCIAVRKGFRYQGLIDGLDVYRLE
;
A
#
# COMPACT_ATOMS: atom_id res chain seq x y z
N GLU A 1 -14.40 9.24 1.17
CA GLU A 1 -15.53 10.08 1.45
C GLU A 1 -16.79 9.27 1.68
N GLN A 2 -17.60 9.74 2.57
CA GLN A 2 -18.79 9.02 2.97
C GLN A 2 -19.83 9.03 1.85
N GLY A 3 -20.30 7.84 1.51
CA GLY A 3 -21.36 7.71 0.52
C GLY A 3 -20.91 7.79 -0.94
N VAL A 4 -19.63 8.08 -1.17
CA VAL A 4 -19.08 8.21 -2.52
C VAL A 4 -17.93 7.23 -2.71
N PRO A 5 -18.02 6.27 -3.64
CA PRO A 5 -16.91 5.36 -3.87
C PRO A 5 -15.73 6.09 -4.52
N ILE A 6 -14.56 6.04 -3.88
CA ILE A 6 -13.34 6.63 -4.40
C ILE A 6 -12.36 5.58 -4.90
N GLY A 7 -12.68 4.30 -4.67
CA GLY A 7 -11.84 3.19 -5.03
C GLY A 7 -11.98 2.08 -3.98
N TYR A 8 -10.98 1.23 -3.88
CA TYR A 8 -10.99 0.18 -2.87
C TYR A 8 -9.60 -0.07 -2.32
N VAL A 9 -9.55 -0.70 -1.16
CA VAL A 9 -8.32 -1.02 -0.45
C VAL A 9 -8.10 -2.52 -0.52
N ILE A 10 -6.84 -2.92 -0.74
CA ILE A 10 -6.41 -4.32 -0.69
C ILE A 10 -5.74 -4.51 0.67
N ASP A 11 -6.20 -5.53 1.40
CA ASP A 11 -5.62 -5.86 2.71
C ASP A 11 -5.92 -7.33 2.97
N HIS A 12 -4.96 -8.19 2.64
CA HIS A 12 -5.11 -9.63 2.83
C HIS A 12 -3.79 -10.24 3.29
N PRO A 13 -3.81 -11.46 3.85
CA PRO A 13 -2.59 -12.13 4.28
C PRO A 13 -1.63 -12.34 3.11
N TYR A 14 -0.34 -12.05 3.34
CA TYR A 14 0.73 -12.30 2.38
C TYR A 14 1.50 -13.57 2.75
N ASP A 15 1.88 -13.66 4.03
CA ASP A 15 2.49 -14.85 4.60
C ASP A 15 2.11 -14.93 6.09
N GLU A 16 2.78 -15.80 6.86
CA GLU A 16 2.42 -16.00 8.26
C GLU A 16 2.53 -14.74 9.11
N HIS A 17 3.41 -13.83 8.73
CA HIS A 17 3.72 -12.65 9.55
C HIS A 17 3.40 -11.33 8.85
N SER A 18 2.97 -11.37 7.60
CA SER A 18 2.82 -10.18 6.78
C SER A 18 1.45 -10.10 6.13
N ARG A 19 1.01 -8.88 5.89
CA ARG A 19 -0.19 -8.62 5.10
C ARG A 19 0.19 -7.77 3.90
N GLU A 20 -0.39 -8.10 2.76
CA GLU A 20 -0.24 -7.27 1.56
C GLU A 20 -1.30 -6.18 1.60
N ILE A 21 -0.86 -4.94 1.43
CA ILE A 21 -1.77 -3.81 1.37
C ILE A 21 -1.63 -3.11 0.03
N GLY A 22 -2.67 -2.42 -0.35
CA GLY A 22 -2.68 -1.63 -1.56
C GLY A 22 -3.99 -0.88 -1.68
N TRP A 23 -4.12 -0.16 -2.77
CA TRP A 23 -5.33 0.64 -3.02
C TRP A 23 -5.49 0.85 -4.51
N VAL A 24 -6.75 1.02 -4.91
CA VAL A 24 -7.10 1.42 -6.26
C VAL A 24 -8.04 2.61 -6.12
N LEU A 25 -7.64 3.75 -6.65
CA LEU A 25 -8.44 4.97 -6.59
C LEU A 25 -8.93 5.32 -7.98
N LEU A 26 -10.15 5.84 -8.05
CA LEU A 26 -10.66 6.38 -9.29
C LEU A 26 -9.79 7.58 -9.70
N PRO A 27 -9.54 7.79 -11.01
CA PRO A 27 -8.63 8.85 -11.46
C PRO A 27 -8.96 10.23 -10.93
N GLU A 28 -10.21 10.55 -10.73
CA GLU A 28 -10.65 11.85 -10.22
C GLU A 28 -10.20 12.14 -8.79
N TYR A 29 -9.73 11.11 -8.07
CA TYR A 29 -9.24 11.24 -6.69
C TYR A 29 -7.72 11.15 -6.60
N TRP A 30 -7.03 11.00 -7.73
CA TRP A 30 -5.58 10.99 -7.73
C TRP A 30 -5.04 12.37 -7.36
N GLY A 31 -3.91 12.39 -6.66
CA GLY A 31 -3.25 13.64 -6.30
C GLY A 31 -3.87 14.36 -5.11
N ARG A 32 -4.86 13.78 -4.45
CA ARG A 32 -5.53 14.41 -3.31
C ARG A 32 -5.05 13.89 -1.95
N GLY A 33 -4.00 13.06 -1.95
CA GLY A 33 -3.48 12.52 -0.71
C GLY A 33 -4.24 11.35 -0.12
N TYR A 34 -5.26 10.84 -0.80
CA TYR A 34 -6.05 9.72 -0.28
C TYR A 34 -5.21 8.46 -0.11
N ALA A 35 -4.36 8.13 -1.10
CA ALA A 35 -3.53 6.94 -1.01
C ALA A 35 -2.57 7.02 0.16
N SER A 36 -1.99 8.18 0.40
CA SER A 36 -1.08 8.40 1.52
C SER A 36 -1.81 8.24 2.85
N ALA A 37 -3.01 8.82 2.97
CA ALA A 37 -3.82 8.71 4.18
C ALA A 37 -4.25 7.27 4.44
N LEU A 38 -4.67 6.55 3.40
CA LEU A 38 -5.03 5.13 3.53
C LEU A 38 -3.84 4.30 3.99
N THR A 39 -2.66 4.58 3.45
CA THR A 39 -1.45 3.89 3.84
C THR A 39 -1.15 4.10 5.32
N ASP A 40 -1.28 5.33 5.82
CA ASP A 40 -1.07 5.63 7.23
C ASP A 40 -2.01 4.84 8.13
N LEU A 41 -3.29 4.75 7.74
CA LEU A 41 -4.27 3.99 8.51
C LEU A 41 -3.93 2.50 8.53
N LEU A 42 -3.50 1.96 7.41
CA LEU A 42 -3.14 0.55 7.33
C LEU A 42 -1.89 0.25 8.14
N ILE A 43 -0.91 1.16 8.13
CA ILE A 43 0.30 1.01 8.94
C ILE A 43 -0.05 1.03 10.43
N GLN A 44 -0.91 1.95 10.84
CA GLN A 44 -1.34 2.04 12.23
C GLN A 44 -2.03 0.75 12.68
N ARG A 45 -2.91 0.22 11.83
CA ARG A 45 -3.62 -1.01 12.12
C ARG A 45 -2.67 -2.21 12.24
N ALA A 46 -1.71 -2.31 11.31
CA ALA A 46 -0.72 -3.39 11.33
C ALA A 46 0.14 -3.33 12.59
N GLY A 47 0.50 -2.12 13.02
CA GLY A 47 1.25 -1.94 14.26
C GLY A 47 0.53 -2.46 15.46
N GLN A 48 -0.80 -2.26 15.53
CA GLN A 48 -1.62 -2.80 16.60
C GLN A 48 -1.67 -4.32 16.59
N GLU A 49 -1.62 -4.91 15.39
CA GLU A 49 -1.65 -6.36 15.22
C GLU A 49 -0.27 -6.99 15.20
N ARG A 50 0.79 -6.18 15.26
CA ARG A 50 2.19 -6.61 15.18
C ARG A 50 2.48 -7.37 13.90
N ARG A 51 1.95 -6.89 12.79
CA ARG A 51 2.15 -7.51 11.48
C ARG A 51 3.03 -6.66 10.60
N GLN A 52 3.82 -7.32 9.77
CA GLN A 52 4.58 -6.65 8.73
C GLN A 52 3.67 -6.35 7.55
N LEU A 53 4.02 -5.33 6.78
CA LEU A 53 3.24 -4.94 5.61
C LEU A 53 4.05 -5.11 4.34
N VAL A 54 3.37 -5.51 3.27
CA VAL A 54 3.97 -5.67 1.95
C VAL A 54 3.13 -4.89 0.94
N ILE A 55 3.81 -4.16 0.05
CA ILE A 55 3.16 -3.51 -1.09
C ILE A 55 3.77 -4.08 -2.36
N GLU A 56 2.93 -4.55 -3.27
CA GLU A 56 3.35 -4.97 -4.60
C GLU A 56 2.76 -4.01 -5.63
N CYS A 57 3.58 -3.58 -6.58
CA CYS A 57 3.10 -2.67 -7.61
C CYS A 57 3.80 -2.93 -8.92
N ALA A 58 3.12 -2.59 -10.03
CA ALA A 58 3.74 -2.66 -11.35
C ALA A 58 4.89 -1.66 -11.43
N PRO A 59 5.97 -1.97 -12.19
CA PRO A 59 7.13 -1.08 -12.26
C PRO A 59 6.81 0.34 -12.71
N GLN A 60 5.77 0.53 -13.48
CA GLN A 60 5.37 1.85 -13.98
C GLN A 60 4.53 2.65 -12.99
N GLN A 61 4.14 2.09 -11.85
CA GLN A 61 3.31 2.78 -10.85
C GLN A 61 4.17 3.63 -9.94
N GLN A 62 4.63 4.77 -10.45
CA GLN A 62 5.55 5.64 -9.71
C GLN A 62 4.94 6.23 -8.45
N ALA A 63 3.66 6.58 -8.49
CA ALA A 63 3.00 7.17 -7.32
C ALA A 63 3.00 6.20 -6.14
N THR A 64 2.70 4.92 -6.39
CA THR A 64 2.72 3.89 -5.36
C THR A 64 4.13 3.70 -4.79
N LYS A 65 5.14 3.68 -5.67
CA LYS A 65 6.53 3.56 -5.22
C LYS A 65 6.95 4.72 -4.34
N CYS A 66 6.58 5.95 -4.72
CA CYS A 66 6.90 7.14 -3.93
C CYS A 66 6.28 7.07 -2.54
N ILE A 67 5.03 6.61 -2.45
CA ILE A 67 4.35 6.47 -1.16
C ILE A 67 5.05 5.41 -0.32
N ALA A 68 5.38 4.26 -0.89
CA ALA A 68 6.03 3.19 -0.17
C ALA A 68 7.36 3.67 0.42
N VAL A 69 8.19 4.34 -0.37
CA VAL A 69 9.47 4.85 0.10
C VAL A 69 9.27 5.92 1.18
N ARG A 70 8.33 6.83 0.97
CA ARG A 70 8.05 7.91 1.92
C ARG A 70 7.60 7.39 3.28
N LYS A 71 6.85 6.28 3.29
CA LYS A 71 6.35 5.69 4.53
C LYS A 71 7.33 4.72 5.18
N GLY A 72 8.54 4.59 4.63
CA GLY A 72 9.58 3.76 5.24
C GLY A 72 9.64 2.32 4.79
N PHE A 73 8.89 1.95 3.77
CA PHE A 73 8.98 0.61 3.18
C PHE A 73 10.31 0.45 2.48
N ARG A 74 10.87 -0.75 2.56
CA ARG A 74 12.13 -1.08 1.91
C ARG A 74 11.89 -1.90 0.66
N TYR A 75 12.58 -1.55 -0.41
CA TYR A 75 12.48 -2.26 -1.68
C TYR A 75 13.10 -3.65 -1.55
N GLN A 76 12.36 -4.67 -1.95
CA GLN A 76 12.79 -6.06 -1.88
C GLN A 76 13.21 -6.63 -3.22
N GLY A 77 12.94 -5.94 -4.31
CA GLY A 77 13.28 -6.39 -5.65
C GLY A 77 12.07 -6.60 -6.53
N LEU A 78 12.35 -6.99 -7.77
CA LEU A 78 11.32 -7.32 -8.74
C LEU A 78 11.03 -8.82 -8.60
N ILE A 79 9.84 -9.15 -8.15
CA ILE A 79 9.43 -10.54 -7.90
C ILE A 79 8.16 -10.80 -8.69
N ASP A 80 8.20 -11.82 -9.57
CA ASP A 80 7.07 -12.20 -10.43
C ASP A 80 6.51 -11.02 -11.23
N GLY A 81 7.41 -10.14 -11.71
CA GLY A 81 7.02 -8.99 -12.53
C GLY A 81 6.52 -7.79 -11.75
N LEU A 82 6.56 -7.82 -10.43
CA LEU A 82 6.10 -6.72 -9.58
C LEU A 82 7.23 -6.25 -8.68
N ASP A 83 7.29 -4.93 -8.47
CA ASP A 83 8.18 -4.36 -7.47
C ASP A 83 7.56 -4.57 -6.09
N VAL A 84 8.35 -5.11 -5.17
CA VAL A 84 7.88 -5.48 -3.84
C VAL A 84 8.57 -4.61 -2.80
N TYR A 85 7.78 -4.04 -1.89
CA TYR A 85 8.26 -3.23 -0.78
C TYR A 85 7.74 -3.82 0.53
N ARG A 86 8.55 -3.77 1.58
CA ARG A 86 8.17 -4.32 2.88
C ARG A 86 8.45 -3.33 4.00
N LEU A 87 7.51 -3.23 4.92
CA LEU A 87 7.64 -2.47 6.16
C LEU A 87 7.59 -3.47 7.33
N GLU A 88 8.65 -3.46 8.12
CA GLU A 88 8.76 -4.34 9.29
C GLU A 88 8.42 -3.63 10.59
#